data_20ed9d240863039ce0c9a3139c1a4a14
#
_entry.id   20ed9d240863039ce0c9a3139c1a4a14
#
_cell.length_a   1.000
_cell.length_b   1.000
_cell.length_c   1.000
_cell.angle_alpha   90.00
_cell.angle_beta   90.00
_cell.angle_gamma   90.00
#
_symmetry.space_group_name_H-M   'P 1'
#
loop_
_entity.id
_entity.type
_entity.pdbx_description
1 polymer ?
#
loop_
_entity_poly.entity_id
_entity_poly.type
_entity_poly.pdbx_seq_one_letter_code
_entity_poly.pdbx_strand_id
1 'polypeptide(L)'
;MQAGAGLAWWIAVFLSPAVRGATLGSLDPVLVAAFDVPLFVIGSGVAAFGVRAAAAVATGWTVLVAIALAAYGTITTEAGWGVLIMLAAAACSVIALFFLVRGRVPTGLIVQGPFAFRPASTHRGTAANVAATMGQLVLFWGFFLVVVPSLLSWLEQRWQVAVTFPSAAAPTGLALLVLASFLGIASAVTMSSTGGGTPLPSSMPNRLVIAGPYKWVRNPMAVAGISQGAAVGMMLGSWLVVAYAVLGSLLWNYAVRPHEEADLEHRFGAEFQRYRESVRCWVPRW
;
A
#
# COMPACT_ATOMS: atom_id res chain seq x y z
N MET A 1 -17.79 3.61 15.23
CA MET A 1 -16.44 4.22 15.39
C MET A 1 -16.28 5.45 14.50
N GLN A 2 -16.53 5.39 13.18
CA GLN A 2 -16.31 6.51 12.24
C GLN A 2 -17.15 7.76 12.57
N ALA A 3 -18.45 7.61 12.86
CA ALA A 3 -19.31 8.71 13.29
C ALA A 3 -18.80 9.39 14.57
N GLY A 4 -18.35 8.60 15.57
CA GLY A 4 -17.79 9.13 16.81
C GLY A 4 -16.47 9.88 16.58
N ALA A 5 -15.60 9.36 15.71
CA ALA A 5 -14.36 10.04 15.35
C ALA A 5 -14.63 11.37 14.62
N GLY A 6 -15.59 11.38 13.68
CA GLY A 6 -16.00 12.59 12.96
C GLY A 6 -16.62 13.64 13.89
N LEU A 7 -17.49 13.22 14.83
CA LEU A 7 -18.04 14.12 15.82
C LEU A 7 -16.95 14.72 16.73
N ALA A 8 -16.04 13.89 17.24
CA ALA A 8 -14.92 14.34 18.05
C ALA A 8 -14.03 15.34 17.30
N TRP A 9 -13.75 15.08 16.00
CA TRP A 9 -12.98 16.00 15.17
C TRP A 9 -13.73 17.34 14.98
N TRP A 10 -15.04 17.34 14.72
CA TRP A 10 -15.82 18.58 14.62
C TRP A 10 -15.83 19.37 15.92
N ILE A 11 -15.97 18.72 17.07
CA ILE A 11 -15.84 19.37 18.37
C ILE A 11 -14.47 20.03 18.51
N ALA A 12 -13.39 19.31 18.14
CA ALA A 12 -12.03 19.85 18.19
C ALA A 12 -11.82 21.04 17.22
N VAL A 13 -12.41 21.02 16.03
CA VAL A 13 -12.37 22.13 15.06
C VAL A 13 -13.01 23.42 15.63
N PHE A 14 -14.15 23.28 16.32
CA PHE A 14 -14.80 24.46 16.91
C PHE A 14 -14.12 24.95 18.17
N LEU A 15 -13.52 24.07 18.97
CA LEU A 15 -12.86 24.43 20.24
C LEU A 15 -11.40 24.85 20.06
N SER A 16 -10.69 24.40 19.01
CA SER A 16 -9.26 24.64 18.84
C SER A 16 -8.94 25.31 17.50
N PRO A 17 -8.48 26.58 17.50
CA PRO A 17 -7.99 27.23 16.27
C PRO A 17 -6.82 26.47 15.61
N ALA A 18 -5.96 25.82 16.41
CA ALA A 18 -4.84 25.04 15.90
C ALA A 18 -5.31 23.80 15.11
N VAL A 19 -6.30 23.06 15.62
CA VAL A 19 -6.90 21.93 14.89
C VAL A 19 -7.59 22.42 13.63
N ARG A 20 -8.34 23.51 13.73
CA ARG A 20 -9.00 24.12 12.56
C ARG A 20 -8.00 24.49 11.48
N GLY A 21 -6.97 25.25 11.81
CA GLY A 21 -5.94 25.67 10.84
C GLY A 21 -5.23 24.47 10.21
N ALA A 22 -4.86 23.46 11.01
CA ALA A 22 -4.16 22.29 10.53
C ALA A 22 -5.03 21.37 9.63
N THR A 23 -6.36 21.36 9.81
CA THR A 23 -7.25 20.40 9.13
C THR A 23 -8.24 20.99 8.14
N LEU A 24 -8.59 22.28 8.27
CA LEU A 24 -9.48 22.98 7.35
C LEU A 24 -8.81 24.18 6.65
N GLY A 25 -7.67 24.67 7.19
CA GLY A 25 -7.03 25.87 6.66
C GLY A 25 -7.94 27.10 6.80
N SER A 26 -8.13 27.82 5.69
CA SER A 26 -8.98 29.02 5.61
C SER A 26 -10.44 28.72 5.24
N LEU A 27 -10.84 27.45 5.11
CA LEU A 27 -12.23 27.08 4.83
C LEU A 27 -13.14 27.47 6.00
N ASP A 28 -14.34 27.98 5.70
CA ASP A 28 -15.34 28.31 6.70
C ASP A 28 -15.86 27.06 7.41
N PRO A 29 -15.61 26.89 8.73
CA PRO A 29 -15.97 25.66 9.45
C PRO A 29 -17.48 25.45 9.56
N VAL A 30 -18.27 26.53 9.57
CA VAL A 30 -19.75 26.43 9.67
C VAL A 30 -20.31 25.91 8.35
N LEU A 31 -19.84 26.46 7.24
CA LEU A 31 -20.25 26.02 5.90
C LEU A 31 -19.87 24.57 5.66
N VAL A 32 -18.65 24.16 5.97
CA VAL A 32 -18.22 22.76 5.80
C VAL A 32 -18.99 21.83 6.72
N ALA A 33 -19.21 22.19 7.99
CA ALA A 33 -19.98 21.40 8.94
C ALA A 33 -21.43 21.21 8.51
N ALA A 34 -22.04 22.22 7.89
CA ALA A 34 -23.43 22.16 7.43
C ALA A 34 -23.67 20.99 6.45
N PHE A 35 -22.66 20.61 5.66
CA PHE A 35 -22.71 19.47 4.74
C PHE A 35 -22.09 18.20 5.36
N ASP A 36 -20.95 18.32 6.03
CA ASP A 36 -20.19 17.18 6.48
C ASP A 36 -20.85 16.47 7.68
N VAL A 37 -21.41 17.21 8.64
CA VAL A 37 -22.07 16.60 9.78
C VAL A 37 -23.26 15.71 9.37
N PRO A 38 -24.20 16.15 8.51
CA PRO A 38 -25.29 15.29 8.06
C PRO A 38 -24.80 14.10 7.22
N LEU A 39 -23.93 14.35 6.24
CA LEU A 39 -23.55 13.34 5.24
C LEU A 39 -22.50 12.36 5.77
N PHE A 40 -21.55 12.84 6.56
CA PHE A 40 -20.50 11.99 7.12
C PHE A 40 -20.85 11.47 8.53
N VAL A 41 -21.10 12.36 9.49
CA VAL A 41 -21.27 11.95 10.90
C VAL A 41 -22.59 11.21 11.09
N ILE A 42 -23.72 11.83 10.72
CA ILE A 42 -25.05 11.20 10.85
C ILE A 42 -25.17 10.04 9.87
N GLY A 43 -24.74 10.19 8.62
CA GLY A 43 -24.72 9.14 7.60
C GLY A 43 -23.96 7.89 8.07
N SER A 44 -22.76 8.06 8.66
CA SER A 44 -21.97 6.96 9.22
C SER A 44 -22.64 6.35 10.47
N GLY A 45 -23.33 7.17 11.28
CA GLY A 45 -24.13 6.68 12.41
C GLY A 45 -25.28 5.78 11.97
N VAL A 46 -26.04 6.20 10.97
CA VAL A 46 -27.15 5.42 10.37
C VAL A 46 -26.60 4.16 9.68
N ALA A 47 -25.45 4.25 8.99
CA ALA A 47 -24.80 3.11 8.37
C ALA A 47 -24.40 2.03 9.39
N ALA A 48 -24.07 2.39 10.63
CA ALA A 48 -23.75 1.46 11.70
C ALA A 48 -24.92 0.52 12.08
N PHE A 49 -26.16 0.91 11.78
CA PHE A 49 -27.36 0.06 11.92
C PHE A 49 -27.63 -0.81 10.69
N GLY A 50 -26.68 -0.92 9.75
CA GLY A 50 -26.79 -1.79 8.57
C GLY A 50 -27.50 -1.16 7.37
N VAL A 51 -27.80 0.15 7.40
CA VAL A 51 -28.48 0.85 6.31
C VAL A 51 -27.50 1.09 5.15
N ARG A 52 -27.58 0.26 4.10
CA ARG A 52 -26.67 0.27 2.94
C ARG A 52 -26.68 1.60 2.18
N ALA A 53 -27.85 2.23 2.03
CA ALA A 53 -27.96 3.52 1.36
C ALA A 53 -27.19 4.61 2.11
N ALA A 54 -27.32 4.68 3.44
CA ALA A 54 -26.57 5.61 4.27
C ALA A 54 -25.05 5.37 4.18
N ALA A 55 -24.63 4.10 4.19
CA ALA A 55 -23.22 3.74 4.00
C ALA A 55 -22.68 4.18 2.63
N ALA A 56 -23.46 4.00 1.56
CA ALA A 56 -23.07 4.43 0.22
C ALA A 56 -22.95 5.96 0.11
N VAL A 57 -23.93 6.70 0.66
CA VAL A 57 -23.93 8.17 0.69
C VAL A 57 -22.74 8.70 1.51
N ALA A 58 -22.54 8.19 2.74
CA ALA A 58 -21.44 8.60 3.58
C ALA A 58 -20.07 8.29 2.93
N THR A 59 -19.93 7.13 2.29
CA THR A 59 -18.70 6.77 1.58
C THR A 59 -18.45 7.68 0.37
N GLY A 60 -19.49 7.91 -0.46
CA GLY A 60 -19.37 8.81 -1.61
C GLY A 60 -19.01 10.23 -1.20
N TRP A 61 -19.64 10.75 -0.16
CA TRP A 61 -19.30 12.05 0.42
C TRP A 61 -17.86 12.11 0.93
N THR A 62 -17.44 11.11 1.73
CA THR A 62 -16.09 11.05 2.30
C THR A 62 -15.01 11.03 1.20
N VAL A 63 -15.23 10.24 0.13
CA VAL A 63 -14.31 10.20 -1.02
C VAL A 63 -14.28 11.55 -1.75
N LEU A 64 -15.43 12.17 -1.97
CA LEU A 64 -15.52 13.49 -2.60
C LEU A 64 -14.75 14.55 -1.80
N VAL A 65 -14.99 14.61 -0.49
CA VAL A 65 -14.29 15.56 0.40
C VAL A 65 -12.80 15.27 0.45
N ALA A 66 -12.37 14.00 0.48
CA ALA A 66 -10.96 13.65 0.45
C ALA A 66 -10.26 14.15 -0.82
N ILE A 67 -10.90 13.99 -1.99
CA ILE A 67 -10.38 14.49 -3.27
C ILE A 67 -10.35 16.03 -3.29
N ALA A 68 -11.45 16.67 -2.89
CA ALA A 68 -11.56 18.13 -2.87
C ALA A 68 -10.54 18.77 -1.92
N LEU A 69 -10.37 18.18 -0.72
CA LEU A 69 -9.42 18.68 0.27
C LEU A 69 -7.96 18.42 -0.15
N ALA A 70 -7.68 17.29 -0.82
CA ALA A 70 -6.37 17.02 -1.40
C ALA A 70 -6.03 18.05 -2.50
N ALA A 71 -6.98 18.37 -3.37
CA ALA A 71 -6.80 19.44 -4.37
C ALA A 71 -6.60 20.81 -3.70
N TYR A 72 -7.44 21.16 -2.73
CA TYR A 72 -7.34 22.40 -1.97
C TYR A 72 -5.97 22.51 -1.27
N GLY A 73 -5.55 21.49 -0.50
CA GLY A 73 -4.26 21.50 0.20
C GLY A 73 -3.06 21.55 -0.76
N THR A 74 -3.18 20.93 -1.94
CA THR A 74 -2.13 20.99 -2.97
C THR A 74 -2.03 22.37 -3.60
N ILE A 75 -3.15 23.07 -3.79
CA ILE A 75 -3.16 24.42 -4.38
C ILE A 75 -2.75 25.49 -3.36
N THR A 76 -3.34 25.46 -2.16
CA THR A 76 -3.19 26.51 -1.13
C THR A 76 -2.06 26.26 -0.14
N THR A 77 -1.56 25.04 -0.03
CA THR A 77 -0.63 24.57 1.02
C THR A 77 -1.22 24.57 2.44
N GLU A 78 -2.55 24.56 2.55
CA GLU A 78 -3.28 24.55 3.81
C GLU A 78 -3.93 23.21 4.08
N ALA A 79 -4.42 22.99 5.31
CA ALA A 79 -5.24 21.82 5.69
C ALA A 79 -4.60 20.45 5.46
N GLY A 80 -3.29 20.32 5.40
CA GLY A 80 -2.62 19.07 5.04
C GLY A 80 -2.93 17.89 5.98
N TRP A 81 -3.04 18.13 7.29
CA TRP A 81 -3.49 17.09 8.23
C TRP A 81 -4.94 16.65 7.97
N GLY A 82 -5.79 17.59 7.54
CA GLY A 82 -7.15 17.27 7.10
C GLY A 82 -7.17 16.37 5.87
N VAL A 83 -6.28 16.63 4.89
CA VAL A 83 -6.12 15.75 3.71
C VAL A 83 -5.82 14.32 4.15
N LEU A 84 -4.84 14.12 5.04
CA LEU A 84 -4.45 12.79 5.49
C LEU A 84 -5.55 12.07 6.26
N ILE A 85 -6.25 12.80 7.16
CA ILE A 85 -7.39 12.27 7.92
C ILE A 85 -8.51 11.86 6.97
N MET A 86 -8.84 12.69 5.97
CA MET A 86 -9.91 12.40 5.02
C MET A 86 -9.57 11.26 4.06
N LEU A 87 -8.30 11.13 3.63
CA LEU A 87 -7.85 9.98 2.86
C LEU A 87 -7.97 8.68 3.66
N ALA A 88 -7.57 8.69 4.94
CA ALA A 88 -7.74 7.54 5.82
C ALA A 88 -9.23 7.21 6.06
N ALA A 89 -10.07 8.23 6.30
CA ALA A 89 -11.51 8.07 6.46
C ALA A 89 -12.17 7.50 5.19
N ALA A 90 -11.77 7.97 4.00
CA ALA A 90 -12.26 7.46 2.72
C ALA A 90 -11.90 5.99 2.52
N ALA A 91 -10.63 5.60 2.80
CA ALA A 91 -10.21 4.21 2.72
C ALA A 91 -11.01 3.31 3.67
N CYS A 92 -11.18 3.74 4.93
CA CYS A 92 -11.99 3.01 5.92
C CYS A 92 -13.46 2.91 5.50
N SER A 93 -14.05 3.99 4.95
CA SER A 93 -15.44 4.00 4.47
C SER A 93 -15.66 3.02 3.32
N VAL A 94 -14.75 3.01 2.34
CA VAL A 94 -14.81 2.08 1.20
C VAL A 94 -14.69 0.62 1.67
N ILE A 95 -13.76 0.33 2.58
CA ILE A 95 -13.61 -1.01 3.16
C ILE A 95 -14.88 -1.43 3.92
N ALA A 96 -15.42 -0.53 4.76
CA ALA A 96 -16.65 -0.79 5.53
C ALA A 96 -17.85 -1.02 4.60
N LEU A 97 -17.97 -0.25 3.52
CA LEU A 97 -19.03 -0.43 2.53
C LEU A 97 -18.93 -1.80 1.85
N PHE A 98 -17.73 -2.25 1.47
CA PHE A 98 -17.56 -3.59 0.91
C PHE A 98 -17.95 -4.69 1.90
N PHE A 99 -17.57 -4.57 3.16
CA PHE A 99 -18.01 -5.52 4.19
C PHE A 99 -19.54 -5.51 4.37
N LEU A 100 -20.17 -4.34 4.40
CA LEU A 100 -21.61 -4.24 4.57
C LEU A 100 -22.41 -4.80 3.38
N VAL A 101 -21.89 -4.61 2.15
CA VAL A 101 -22.60 -5.01 0.92
C VAL A 101 -22.28 -6.45 0.52
N ARG A 102 -21.02 -6.88 0.66
CA ARG A 102 -20.52 -8.17 0.14
C ARG A 102 -20.01 -9.14 1.21
N GLY A 103 -20.01 -8.73 2.49
CA GLY A 103 -19.44 -9.52 3.59
C GLY A 103 -17.92 -9.68 3.55
N ARG A 104 -17.25 -9.15 2.51
CA ARG A 104 -15.80 -9.23 2.31
C ARG A 104 -15.29 -8.13 1.39
N VAL A 105 -14.00 -7.81 1.50
CA VAL A 105 -13.32 -6.96 0.51
C VAL A 105 -13.01 -7.82 -0.72
N PRO A 106 -13.37 -7.38 -1.95
CA PRO A 106 -13.18 -8.18 -3.18
C PRO A 106 -11.72 -8.12 -3.67
N THR A 107 -10.78 -8.66 -2.89
CA THR A 107 -9.34 -8.67 -3.21
C THR A 107 -9.01 -9.43 -4.48
N GLY A 108 -9.87 -10.37 -4.91
CA GLY A 108 -9.71 -11.09 -6.19
C GLY A 108 -9.73 -10.20 -7.43
N LEU A 109 -10.24 -8.96 -7.34
CA LEU A 109 -10.17 -8.00 -8.45
C LEU A 109 -8.73 -7.53 -8.74
N ILE A 110 -7.84 -7.55 -7.72
CA ILE A 110 -6.44 -7.14 -7.84
C ILE A 110 -5.64 -8.11 -8.71
N VAL A 111 -6.04 -9.39 -8.71
CA VAL A 111 -5.35 -10.47 -9.43
C VAL A 111 -6.06 -10.87 -10.74
N GLN A 112 -6.74 -9.92 -11.38
CA GLN A 112 -7.41 -10.11 -12.67
C GLN A 112 -6.73 -9.33 -13.80
N GLY A 113 -7.05 -9.68 -15.03
CA GLY A 113 -6.52 -9.01 -16.23
C GLY A 113 -5.00 -9.18 -16.37
N PRO A 114 -4.23 -8.10 -16.50
CA PRO A 114 -2.77 -8.14 -16.65
C PRO A 114 -2.04 -8.63 -15.40
N PHE A 115 -2.68 -8.58 -14.22
CA PHE A 115 -2.14 -9.06 -12.95
C PHE A 115 -2.59 -10.49 -12.59
N ALA A 116 -3.32 -11.17 -13.49
CA ALA A 116 -3.70 -12.56 -13.29
C ALA A 116 -2.46 -13.47 -13.26
N PHE A 117 -2.45 -14.42 -12.35
CA PHE A 117 -1.38 -15.41 -12.23
C PHE A 117 -1.42 -16.35 -13.43
N ARG A 118 -0.36 -16.35 -14.24
CA ARG A 118 -0.21 -17.21 -15.43
C ARG A 118 1.19 -17.79 -15.47
N PRO A 119 1.34 -19.07 -15.78
CA PRO A 119 2.65 -19.69 -16.01
C PRO A 119 3.38 -19.02 -17.17
N ALA A 120 4.71 -18.92 -17.04
CA ALA A 120 5.55 -18.44 -18.13
C ALA A 120 5.51 -19.41 -19.32
N SER A 121 5.73 -18.86 -20.53
CA SER A 121 5.89 -19.68 -21.73
C SER A 121 7.13 -20.58 -21.59
N THR A 122 6.96 -21.87 -21.84
CA THR A 122 8.03 -22.88 -21.81
C THR A 122 9.08 -22.71 -22.90
N HIS A 123 8.80 -21.89 -23.93
CA HIS A 123 9.72 -21.65 -25.04
C HIS A 123 10.81 -20.61 -24.74
N ARG A 124 10.71 -19.90 -23.61
CA ARG A 124 11.74 -18.90 -23.23
C ARG A 124 12.92 -19.56 -22.53
N GLY A 125 14.12 -19.34 -23.05
CA GLY A 125 15.36 -19.76 -22.41
C GLY A 125 15.67 -18.96 -21.13
N THR A 126 16.53 -19.52 -20.27
CA THR A 126 16.92 -18.91 -18.99
C THR A 126 17.47 -17.49 -19.14
N ALA A 127 18.34 -17.24 -20.13
CA ALA A 127 18.89 -15.91 -20.38
C ALA A 127 17.79 -14.88 -20.71
N ALA A 128 16.79 -15.26 -21.52
CA ALA A 128 15.66 -14.40 -21.85
C ALA A 128 14.78 -14.09 -20.64
N ASN A 129 14.57 -15.07 -19.74
CA ASN A 129 13.84 -14.87 -18.48
C ASN A 129 14.59 -13.92 -17.55
N VAL A 130 15.90 -14.08 -17.39
CA VAL A 130 16.75 -13.19 -16.57
C VAL A 130 16.73 -11.78 -17.15
N ALA A 131 16.90 -11.60 -18.47
CA ALA A 131 16.87 -10.29 -19.11
C ALA A 131 15.50 -9.60 -18.95
N ALA A 132 14.41 -10.34 -19.14
CA ALA A 132 13.06 -9.83 -18.89
C ALA A 132 12.86 -9.42 -17.44
N THR A 133 13.35 -10.22 -16.49
CA THR A 133 13.30 -9.92 -15.05
C THR A 133 14.08 -8.65 -14.71
N MET A 134 15.28 -8.44 -15.29
CA MET A 134 16.04 -7.20 -15.09
C MET A 134 15.29 -5.98 -15.64
N GLY A 135 14.70 -6.08 -16.83
CA GLY A 135 13.87 -5.02 -17.39
C GLY A 135 12.65 -4.68 -16.53
N GLN A 136 12.01 -5.71 -15.98
CA GLN A 136 10.90 -5.55 -15.02
C GLN A 136 11.37 -4.86 -13.74
N LEU A 137 12.50 -5.25 -13.16
CA LEU A 137 13.05 -4.60 -11.98
C LEU A 137 13.33 -3.11 -12.22
N VAL A 138 13.94 -2.76 -13.35
CA VAL A 138 14.20 -1.35 -13.70
C VAL A 138 12.89 -0.56 -13.78
N LEU A 139 11.86 -1.11 -14.45
CA LEU A 139 10.57 -0.45 -14.58
C LEU A 139 9.87 -0.29 -13.21
N PHE A 140 9.80 -1.37 -12.43
CA PHE A 140 9.14 -1.34 -11.12
C PHE A 140 9.91 -0.49 -10.11
N TRP A 141 11.23 -0.59 -10.04
CA TRP A 141 12.03 0.25 -9.17
C TRP A 141 11.94 1.72 -9.58
N GLY A 142 12.01 2.02 -10.88
CA GLY A 142 11.82 3.38 -11.37
C GLY A 142 10.47 3.95 -10.92
N PHE A 143 9.40 3.19 -11.04
CA PHE A 143 8.08 3.65 -10.66
C PHE A 143 7.87 3.68 -9.14
N PHE A 144 8.08 2.55 -8.44
CA PHE A 144 7.73 2.41 -7.03
C PHE A 144 8.77 2.96 -6.05
N LEU A 145 10.05 3.12 -6.46
CA LEU A 145 11.11 3.64 -5.59
C LEU A 145 11.59 5.04 -5.98
N VAL A 146 11.21 5.54 -7.17
CA VAL A 146 11.59 6.90 -7.60
C VAL A 146 10.36 7.76 -7.82
N VAL A 147 9.49 7.41 -8.78
CA VAL A 147 8.36 8.29 -9.16
C VAL A 147 7.37 8.48 -8.00
N VAL A 148 6.86 7.38 -7.43
CA VAL A 148 5.87 7.45 -6.32
C VAL A 148 6.47 8.11 -5.08
N PRO A 149 7.67 7.73 -4.58
CA PRO A 149 8.28 8.40 -3.44
C PRO A 149 8.57 9.88 -3.66
N SER A 150 9.03 10.28 -4.85
CA SER A 150 9.24 11.69 -5.17
C SER A 150 7.94 12.48 -5.11
N LEU A 151 6.85 11.94 -5.66
CA LEU A 151 5.53 12.56 -5.60
C LEU A 151 5.03 12.67 -4.15
N LEU A 152 5.15 11.58 -3.36
CA LEU A 152 4.72 11.59 -1.96
C LEU A 152 5.53 12.57 -1.11
N SER A 153 6.85 12.62 -1.29
CA SER A 153 7.71 13.57 -0.59
C SER A 153 7.38 15.02 -0.99
N TRP A 154 7.08 15.27 -2.27
CA TRP A 154 6.62 16.57 -2.73
C TRP A 154 5.27 16.95 -2.13
N LEU A 155 4.29 16.03 -2.08
CA LEU A 155 3.00 16.27 -1.43
C LEU A 155 3.14 16.51 0.07
N GLU A 156 4.00 15.76 0.75
CA GLU A 156 4.28 15.94 2.18
C GLU A 156 4.75 17.37 2.50
N GLN A 157 5.66 17.89 1.68
CA GLN A 157 6.13 19.27 1.80
C GLN A 157 5.03 20.26 1.41
N ARG A 158 4.32 19.98 0.32
CA ARG A 158 3.25 20.85 -0.19
C ARG A 158 2.09 20.99 0.81
N TRP A 159 1.75 19.90 1.49
CA TRP A 159 0.71 19.87 2.54
C TRP A 159 1.22 20.32 3.92
N GLN A 160 2.48 20.69 4.05
CA GLN A 160 3.11 21.12 5.31
C GLN A 160 2.95 20.11 6.45
N VAL A 161 3.02 18.82 6.13
CA VAL A 161 2.92 17.71 7.10
C VAL A 161 4.27 17.01 7.32
N ALA A 162 5.36 17.61 6.84
CA ALA A 162 6.70 17.06 6.99
C ALA A 162 7.13 17.00 8.46
N VAL A 163 7.83 15.91 8.81
CA VAL A 163 8.39 15.68 10.14
C VAL A 163 9.90 15.58 10.03
N THR A 164 10.61 16.20 10.97
CA THR A 164 12.07 16.16 10.99
C THR A 164 12.58 14.77 11.33
N PHE A 165 13.40 14.20 10.47
CA PHE A 165 14.08 12.92 10.69
C PHE A 165 15.42 13.14 11.42
N PRO A 166 15.87 12.17 12.24
CA PRO A 166 17.21 12.18 12.82
C PRO A 166 18.29 12.20 11.73
N SER A 167 19.44 12.84 11.99
CA SER A 167 20.55 12.92 11.03
C SER A 167 21.09 11.55 10.57
N ALA A 168 20.95 10.51 11.41
CA ALA A 168 21.32 9.15 11.07
C ALA A 168 20.34 8.47 10.09
N ALA A 169 19.16 9.03 9.83
CA ALA A 169 18.15 8.37 8.99
C ALA A 169 18.63 8.17 7.55
N ALA A 170 19.20 9.21 6.94
CA ALA A 170 19.66 9.11 5.55
C ALA A 170 20.80 8.08 5.34
N PRO A 171 21.90 8.07 6.12
CA PRO A 171 22.93 7.06 5.96
C PRO A 171 22.43 5.65 6.31
N THR A 172 21.56 5.49 7.31
CA THR A 172 20.91 4.19 7.61
C THR A 172 20.02 3.74 6.46
N GLY A 173 19.23 4.64 5.89
CA GLY A 173 18.42 4.38 4.70
C GLY A 173 19.25 3.94 3.51
N LEU A 174 20.39 4.60 3.25
CA LEU A 174 21.28 4.19 2.17
C LEU A 174 21.85 2.77 2.39
N ALA A 175 22.32 2.45 3.59
CA ALA A 175 22.81 1.11 3.91
C ALA A 175 21.71 0.05 3.73
N LEU A 176 20.50 0.33 4.23
CA LEU A 176 19.33 -0.55 4.06
C LEU A 176 18.96 -0.72 2.58
N LEU A 177 18.98 0.35 1.78
CA LEU A 177 18.69 0.32 0.35
C LEU A 177 19.67 -0.61 -0.39
N VAL A 178 20.96 -0.50 -0.10
CA VAL A 178 22.00 -1.34 -0.70
C VAL A 178 21.76 -2.81 -0.36
N LEU A 179 21.60 -3.14 0.93
CA LEU A 179 21.36 -4.52 1.38
C LEU A 179 20.07 -5.11 0.80
N ALA A 180 18.99 -4.35 0.83
CA ALA A 180 17.71 -4.78 0.27
C ALA A 180 17.78 -4.94 -1.26
N SER A 181 18.58 -4.12 -1.96
CA SER A 181 18.77 -4.25 -3.41
C SER A 181 19.55 -5.54 -3.75
N PHE A 182 20.58 -5.88 -2.99
CA PHE A 182 21.27 -7.17 -3.14
C PHE A 182 20.30 -8.35 -2.93
N LEU A 183 19.48 -8.30 -1.88
CA LEU A 183 18.46 -9.33 -1.63
C LEU A 183 17.47 -9.42 -2.78
N GLY A 184 16.97 -8.29 -3.27
CA GLY A 184 16.00 -8.21 -4.36
C GLY A 184 16.55 -8.79 -5.67
N ILE A 185 17.77 -8.38 -6.06
CA ILE A 185 18.45 -8.87 -7.27
C ILE A 185 18.75 -10.37 -7.14
N ALA A 186 19.31 -10.81 -6.02
CA ALA A 186 19.61 -12.23 -5.79
C ALA A 186 18.34 -13.08 -5.87
N SER A 187 17.23 -12.60 -5.31
CA SER A 187 15.93 -13.28 -5.35
C SER A 187 15.37 -13.35 -6.77
N ALA A 188 15.43 -12.24 -7.50
CA ALA A 188 14.93 -12.14 -8.86
C ALA A 188 15.73 -13.04 -9.83
N VAL A 189 17.07 -13.04 -9.72
CA VAL A 189 17.95 -13.92 -10.51
C VAL A 189 17.69 -15.38 -10.16
N THR A 190 17.58 -15.72 -8.86
CA THR A 190 17.25 -17.09 -8.46
C THR A 190 15.91 -17.55 -9.03
N MET A 191 14.86 -16.72 -8.93
CA MET A 191 13.55 -17.07 -9.45
C MET A 191 13.57 -17.28 -10.98
N SER A 192 14.20 -16.39 -11.71
CA SER A 192 14.21 -16.46 -13.18
C SER A 192 15.13 -17.54 -13.72
N SER A 193 16.25 -17.87 -13.03
CA SER A 193 17.18 -18.90 -13.47
C SER A 193 16.73 -20.32 -13.12
N THR A 194 16.11 -20.54 -11.95
CA THR A 194 15.72 -21.86 -11.48
C THR A 194 14.24 -22.16 -11.68
N GLY A 195 13.38 -21.14 -11.65
CA GLY A 195 11.93 -21.29 -11.77
C GLY A 195 11.40 -21.41 -13.20
N GLY A 196 12.17 -21.01 -14.22
CA GLY A 196 11.72 -21.01 -15.60
C GLY A 196 10.60 -20.01 -15.89
N GLY A 197 10.63 -18.85 -15.23
CA GLY A 197 9.66 -17.76 -15.39
C GLY A 197 10.24 -16.44 -14.91
N THR A 198 9.37 -15.46 -14.65
CA THR A 198 9.72 -14.17 -14.07
C THR A 198 8.92 -13.90 -12.78
N PRO A 199 9.30 -12.88 -11.98
CA PRO A 199 8.52 -12.51 -10.80
C PRO A 199 7.13 -11.92 -11.09
N LEU A 200 6.82 -11.58 -12.33
CA LEU A 200 5.51 -11.01 -12.70
C LEU A 200 4.39 -12.05 -12.62
N PRO A 201 3.21 -11.69 -12.10
CA PRO A 201 2.04 -12.57 -12.08
C PRO A 201 1.69 -13.16 -13.45
N SER A 202 1.82 -12.38 -14.52
CA SER A 202 1.52 -12.80 -15.90
C SER A 202 2.56 -13.74 -16.53
N SER A 203 3.65 -14.07 -15.83
CA SER A 203 4.74 -14.92 -16.34
C SER A 203 5.43 -15.67 -15.20
N MET A 204 4.63 -16.28 -14.33
CA MET A 204 5.10 -16.94 -13.10
C MET A 204 6.01 -18.15 -13.37
N PRO A 205 6.90 -18.49 -12.43
CA PRO A 205 7.77 -19.64 -12.53
C PRO A 205 6.99 -20.94 -12.77
N ASN A 206 7.53 -21.79 -13.66
CA ASN A 206 6.97 -23.12 -13.97
C ASN A 206 7.38 -24.19 -12.96
N ARG A 207 8.36 -23.91 -12.10
CA ARG A 207 8.86 -24.78 -11.04
C ARG A 207 8.84 -24.03 -9.72
N LEU A 208 8.59 -24.73 -8.63
CA LEU A 208 8.67 -24.18 -7.29
C LEU A 208 10.14 -23.82 -6.97
N VAL A 209 10.38 -22.56 -6.57
CA VAL A 209 11.71 -22.07 -6.29
C VAL A 209 11.97 -22.12 -4.79
N ILE A 210 12.86 -23.04 -4.38
CA ILE A 210 13.31 -23.23 -2.98
C ILE A 210 14.84 -23.00 -2.86
N ALA A 211 15.43 -22.24 -3.80
CA ALA A 211 16.85 -21.99 -3.87
C ALA A 211 17.23 -20.57 -3.42
N GLY A 212 18.49 -20.32 -3.13
CA GLY A 212 19.02 -19.00 -2.76
C GLY A 212 18.24 -18.38 -1.59
N PRO A 213 17.82 -17.11 -1.69
CA PRO A 213 17.07 -16.42 -0.63
C PRO A 213 15.75 -17.10 -0.25
N TYR A 214 15.12 -17.86 -1.16
CA TYR A 214 13.88 -18.60 -0.92
C TYR A 214 14.04 -19.78 0.06
N LYS A 215 15.26 -20.17 0.39
CA LYS A 215 15.51 -21.15 1.48
C LYS A 215 15.25 -20.56 2.87
N TRP A 216 15.35 -19.24 3.00
CA TRP A 216 15.26 -18.55 4.28
C TRP A 216 13.88 -17.94 4.53
N VAL A 217 13.30 -17.32 3.50
CA VAL A 217 11.97 -16.71 3.54
C VAL A 217 11.25 -17.02 2.23
N ARG A 218 9.92 -17.23 2.30
CA ARG A 218 9.15 -17.56 1.09
C ARG A 218 9.01 -16.40 0.12
N ASN A 219 9.07 -15.16 0.62
CA ASN A 219 8.88 -13.96 -0.20
C ASN A 219 10.03 -12.95 -0.05
N PRO A 220 11.26 -13.32 -0.42
CA PRO A 220 12.41 -12.44 -0.26
C PRO A 220 12.35 -11.20 -1.13
N MET A 221 11.66 -11.23 -2.28
CA MET A 221 11.45 -10.06 -3.12
C MET A 221 10.50 -9.04 -2.48
N ALA A 222 9.44 -9.50 -1.79
CA ALA A 222 8.56 -8.60 -1.06
C ALA A 222 9.29 -7.96 0.14
N VAL A 223 10.06 -8.75 0.89
CA VAL A 223 10.93 -8.24 1.96
C VAL A 223 11.87 -7.16 1.42
N ALA A 224 12.54 -7.43 0.30
CA ALA A 224 13.44 -6.49 -0.34
C ALA A 224 12.71 -5.19 -0.76
N GLY A 225 11.60 -5.31 -1.48
CA GLY A 225 10.85 -4.14 -1.99
C GLY A 225 10.31 -3.24 -0.88
N ILE A 226 9.79 -3.82 0.19
CA ILE A 226 9.30 -3.07 1.36
C ILE A 226 10.46 -2.36 2.07
N SER A 227 11.57 -3.08 2.29
CA SER A 227 12.76 -2.51 2.90
C SER A 227 13.37 -1.38 2.06
N GLN A 228 13.39 -1.52 0.73
CA GLN A 228 13.81 -0.47 -0.20
C GLN A 228 12.89 0.75 -0.13
N GLY A 229 11.57 0.56 -0.10
CA GLY A 229 10.61 1.65 0.04
C GLY A 229 10.79 2.43 1.35
N ALA A 230 10.95 1.72 2.47
CA ALA A 230 11.26 2.34 3.77
C ALA A 230 12.61 3.07 3.75
N ALA A 231 13.63 2.48 3.14
CA ALA A 231 14.96 3.07 2.97
C ALA A 231 14.93 4.37 2.18
N VAL A 232 14.20 4.41 1.07
CA VAL A 232 14.00 5.62 0.27
C VAL A 232 13.28 6.70 1.09
N GLY A 233 12.26 6.34 1.89
CA GLY A 233 11.60 7.26 2.80
C GLY A 233 12.56 7.87 3.84
N MET A 234 13.43 7.05 4.42
CA MET A 234 14.47 7.52 5.35
C MET A 234 15.47 8.46 4.68
N MET A 235 15.88 8.17 3.44
CA MET A 235 16.80 9.00 2.67
C MET A 235 16.19 10.34 2.27
N LEU A 236 14.90 10.36 1.92
CA LEU A 236 14.17 11.57 1.57
C LEU A 236 13.71 12.37 2.81
N GLY A 237 13.85 11.81 4.03
CA GLY A 237 13.28 12.38 5.24
C GLY A 237 11.75 12.49 5.17
N SER A 238 11.09 11.55 4.47
CA SER A 238 9.64 11.56 4.23
C SER A 238 8.96 10.41 4.96
N TRP A 239 8.16 10.74 5.96
CA TRP A 239 7.38 9.74 6.68
C TRP A 239 6.21 9.20 5.85
N LEU A 240 5.67 10.00 4.91
CA LEU A 240 4.65 9.50 3.98
C LEU A 240 5.19 8.39 3.07
N VAL A 241 6.45 8.48 2.66
CA VAL A 241 7.10 7.41 1.88
C VAL A 241 7.34 6.18 2.74
N VAL A 242 7.73 6.33 4.01
CA VAL A 242 7.82 5.20 4.95
C VAL A 242 6.44 4.57 5.16
N ALA A 243 5.41 5.38 5.39
CA ALA A 243 4.02 4.91 5.53
C ALA A 243 3.54 4.18 4.25
N TYR A 244 3.88 4.69 3.07
CA TYR A 244 3.60 4.03 1.79
C TYR A 244 4.22 2.62 1.74
N ALA A 245 5.47 2.43 2.15
CA ALA A 245 6.11 1.12 2.20
C ALA A 245 5.39 0.17 3.18
N VAL A 246 4.99 0.67 4.36
CA VAL A 246 4.22 -0.11 5.35
C VAL A 246 2.84 -0.47 4.80
N LEU A 247 2.10 0.48 4.23
CA LEU A 247 0.79 0.23 3.63
C LEU A 247 0.88 -0.73 2.44
N GLY A 248 1.92 -0.60 1.61
CA GLY A 248 2.23 -1.55 0.54
C GLY A 248 2.46 -2.97 1.06
N SER A 249 3.16 -3.12 2.21
CA SER A 249 3.37 -4.41 2.84
C SER A 249 2.06 -5.04 3.35
N LEU A 250 1.18 -4.23 3.94
CA LEU A 250 -0.13 -4.68 4.39
C LEU A 250 -1.01 -5.08 3.20
N LEU A 251 -1.07 -4.25 2.17
CA LEU A 251 -1.80 -4.56 0.94
C LEU A 251 -1.33 -5.88 0.33
N TRP A 252 -0.01 -6.05 0.19
CA TRP A 252 0.54 -7.29 -0.34
C TRP A 252 0.20 -8.50 0.54
N ASN A 253 0.38 -8.37 1.86
CA ASN A 253 0.17 -9.47 2.81
C ASN A 253 -1.29 -9.92 2.89
N TYR A 254 -2.25 -9.00 2.80
CA TYR A 254 -3.67 -9.32 3.00
C TYR A 254 -4.46 -9.42 1.69
N ALA A 255 -4.01 -8.78 0.61
CA ALA A 255 -4.77 -8.75 -0.64
C ALA A 255 -4.11 -9.52 -1.79
N VAL A 256 -2.77 -9.62 -1.86
CA VAL A 256 -2.08 -10.29 -2.97
C VAL A 256 -1.61 -11.69 -2.58
N ARG A 257 -0.86 -11.81 -1.47
CA ARG A 257 -0.27 -13.06 -1.01
C ARG A 257 -1.25 -14.24 -0.90
N PRO A 258 -2.48 -14.09 -0.37
CA PRO A 258 -3.40 -15.22 -0.27
C PRO A 258 -3.74 -15.82 -1.63
N HIS A 259 -3.85 -15.00 -2.66
CA HIS A 259 -4.12 -15.46 -4.03
C HIS A 259 -2.90 -16.10 -4.67
N GLU A 260 -1.70 -15.55 -4.41
CA GLU A 260 -0.43 -16.12 -4.87
C GLU A 260 -0.18 -17.48 -4.22
N GLU A 261 -0.34 -17.60 -2.90
CA GLU A 261 -0.18 -18.87 -2.19
C GLU A 261 -1.22 -19.92 -2.63
N ALA A 262 -2.46 -19.50 -2.93
CA ALA A 262 -3.49 -20.40 -3.47
C ALA A 262 -3.13 -20.91 -4.89
N ASP A 263 -2.59 -20.06 -5.76
CA ASP A 263 -2.10 -20.47 -7.09
C ASP A 263 -0.91 -21.44 -6.97
N LEU A 264 0.04 -21.15 -6.08
CA LEU A 264 1.19 -22.02 -5.83
C LEU A 264 0.74 -23.40 -5.26
N GLU A 265 -0.22 -23.41 -4.36
CA GLU A 265 -0.77 -24.65 -3.79
C GLU A 265 -1.52 -25.46 -4.86
N HIS A 266 -2.30 -24.80 -5.71
CA HIS A 266 -2.99 -25.45 -6.83
C HIS A 266 -2.00 -26.08 -7.84
N ARG A 267 -0.88 -25.41 -8.10
CA ARG A 267 0.10 -25.83 -9.12
C ARG A 267 1.11 -26.86 -8.62
N PHE A 268 1.54 -26.75 -7.37
CA PHE A 268 2.64 -27.57 -6.80
C PHE A 268 2.19 -28.49 -5.66
N GLY A 269 0.95 -28.38 -5.20
CA GLY A 269 0.33 -29.31 -4.24
C GLY A 269 1.18 -29.57 -2.99
N ALA A 270 1.44 -30.84 -2.70
CA ALA A 270 2.18 -31.29 -1.53
C ALA A 270 3.63 -30.75 -1.44
N GLU A 271 4.25 -30.39 -2.55
CA GLU A 271 5.59 -29.79 -2.56
C GLU A 271 5.54 -28.40 -1.95
N PHE A 272 4.56 -27.57 -2.36
CA PHE A 272 4.38 -26.24 -1.78
C PHE A 272 3.96 -26.31 -0.30
N GLN A 273 3.12 -27.25 0.09
CA GLN A 273 2.71 -27.42 1.49
C GLN A 273 3.92 -27.71 2.39
N ARG A 274 4.79 -28.65 2.02
CA ARG A 274 6.04 -28.94 2.73
C ARG A 274 6.96 -27.74 2.82
N TYR A 275 7.09 -26.99 1.73
CA TYR A 275 7.86 -25.76 1.70
C TYR A 275 7.27 -24.72 2.66
N ARG A 276 5.94 -24.52 2.66
CA ARG A 276 5.24 -23.58 3.54
C ARG A 276 5.39 -23.92 5.03
N GLU A 277 5.47 -25.19 5.37
CA GLU A 277 5.70 -25.65 6.73
C GLU A 277 7.15 -25.44 7.20
N SER A 278 8.11 -25.60 6.30
CA SER A 278 9.54 -25.49 6.63
C SER A 278 10.06 -24.05 6.60
N VAL A 279 9.52 -23.18 5.75
CA VAL A 279 10.00 -21.80 5.54
C VAL A 279 8.91 -20.79 5.86
N ARG A 280 9.20 -19.80 6.73
CA ARG A 280 8.27 -18.71 7.05
C ARG A 280 8.21 -17.69 5.93
N CYS A 281 7.11 -16.91 5.87
CA CYS A 281 6.90 -15.94 4.80
C CYS A 281 7.87 -14.75 4.87
N TRP A 282 8.02 -14.14 6.05
CA TRP A 282 8.66 -12.84 6.24
C TRP A 282 9.99 -12.89 6.99
N VAL A 283 10.15 -13.82 7.90
CA VAL A 283 11.29 -13.89 8.83
C VAL A 283 11.89 -15.29 8.74
N PRO A 284 13.21 -15.43 8.66
CA PRO A 284 13.87 -16.73 8.70
C PRO A 284 13.44 -17.55 9.92
N ARG A 285 13.39 -18.86 9.77
CA ARG A 285 13.21 -19.78 10.90
C ARG A 285 14.60 -20.14 11.42
N TRP A 286 14.86 -19.75 12.63
CA TRP A 286 16.08 -20.13 13.37
C TRP A 286 15.91 -21.50 14.00
#